data_e801fdec3dc8e03597b773f6df035103
#
_entry.id   e801fdec3dc8e03597b773f6df035103
#
_cell.length_a   1.000
_cell.length_b   1.000
_cell.length_c   1.000
_cell.angle_alpha   90.00
_cell.angle_beta   90.00
_cell.angle_gamma   90.00
#
_symmetry.space_group_name_H-M   'P 1'
#
loop_
_entity.id
_entity.type
_entity.pdbx_description
1 polymer ?
#
loop_
_entity_poly.entity_id
_entity_poly.type
_entity_poly.pdbx_seq_one_letter_code
_entity_poly.pdbx_strand_id
1 'polypeptide(L)'
;MVKYKTVQKVYALQRRFILSERNHFFQRIKRIFTGLKRLLTYNIATIMFGALLLYMIITVVLYATSSHVTSYQVTVGPLTKNPVCTGLALRKEQIVPAGASGYVEYYAREGMQVRKDGSVYALTNNKKEPKSVELSEEQLEKMRSNMANFSYGFSGSDFYDAYSFKYELQGSILQAAGIMEQKTETEKKEEHTDSNALIGEEVGNTVSLGKQTVYTAPEAGVVVYSTDGYEGITEENITEDAFNEKSYKKTDLLTSKELAAGDPVYKVITSENWTLMVPLTDKLAAALSGRESIKVKFTKDGESQNGSLAIVQVGNQKVAKIQLQNGMPRYASDRFLEVELVINTQSGLKIPLSSVVEKEFYVIPRDFLAQGNNGEGKGFIREVDSKNKSSVTEFVEPVIYKEVNGKGKEIGWGDENDTSGYCYVDTSAFQEGDVLKKQDSSETYTVGKTEELQGVYGMNKGYAVFRQINILDQNEEYCIVSQGTSYGLQAFDYIVLDGKSVKEEEILY
;
A
#
# COMPACT_ATOMS: atom_id res chain seq x y z
N MET A 1 22.02 -53.30 50.98
CA MET A 1 22.81 -52.40 51.83
C MET A 1 24.07 -51.78 51.14
N VAL A 2 24.56 -52.37 50.06
CA VAL A 2 25.80 -51.88 49.37
C VAL A 2 25.58 -50.67 48.47
N LYS A 3 24.42 -50.50 47.83
CA LYS A 3 24.14 -49.39 46.91
C LYS A 3 24.01 -47.98 47.63
N TYR A 4 23.59 -47.95 48.88
CA TYR A 4 23.42 -46.71 49.64
C TYR A 4 24.76 -46.08 50.09
N LYS A 5 25.76 -46.89 50.35
CA LYS A 5 27.10 -46.41 50.74
C LYS A 5 27.87 -45.78 49.56
N THR A 6 27.62 -46.24 48.36
CA THR A 6 28.28 -45.72 47.14
C THR A 6 27.76 -44.36 46.74
N VAL A 7 26.46 -44.13 46.84
CA VAL A 7 25.83 -42.82 46.54
C VAL A 7 26.28 -41.76 47.53
N GLN A 8 26.38 -42.07 48.82
CA GLN A 8 26.87 -41.09 49.82
C GLN A 8 28.35 -40.73 49.61
N LYS A 9 29.17 -41.68 49.15
CA LYS A 9 30.58 -41.36 48.82
C LYS A 9 30.73 -40.47 47.62
N VAL A 10 29.88 -40.64 46.60
CA VAL A 10 29.87 -39.75 45.39
C VAL A 10 29.43 -38.35 45.77
N TYR A 11 28.37 -38.16 46.57
CA TYR A 11 27.96 -36.87 47.08
C TYR A 11 28.97 -36.18 47.96
N ALA A 12 29.70 -36.94 48.77
CA ALA A 12 30.76 -36.38 49.59
C ALA A 12 31.99 -35.94 48.80
N LEU A 13 32.32 -36.67 47.71
CA LEU A 13 33.38 -36.30 46.78
C LEU A 13 33.01 -35.06 45.94
N GLN A 14 31.78 -35.01 45.45
CA GLN A 14 31.29 -33.85 44.69
C GLN A 14 31.25 -32.56 45.53
N ARG A 15 30.82 -32.68 46.79
CA ARG A 15 30.84 -31.56 47.77
C ARG A 15 32.25 -31.12 48.13
N ARG A 16 33.22 -32.04 48.20
CA ARG A 16 34.65 -31.67 48.42
C ARG A 16 35.26 -31.00 47.20
N PHE A 17 34.88 -31.43 45.98
CA PHE A 17 35.37 -30.81 44.76
C PHE A 17 34.87 -29.36 44.60
N ILE A 18 33.60 -29.14 44.84
CA ILE A 18 32.99 -27.79 44.80
C ILE A 18 33.56 -26.85 45.87
N LEU A 19 33.83 -27.37 47.05
CA LEU A 19 34.46 -26.59 48.14
C LEU A 19 35.95 -26.30 47.88
N SER A 20 36.66 -27.19 47.19
CA SER A 20 38.03 -27.01 46.77
C SER A 20 38.17 -25.93 45.70
N GLU A 21 37.34 -25.96 44.69
CA GLU A 21 37.31 -24.91 43.63
C GLU A 21 36.96 -23.53 44.21
N ARG A 22 35.99 -23.49 45.14
CA ARG A 22 35.60 -22.24 45.81
C ARG A 22 36.73 -21.68 46.66
N ASN A 23 37.50 -22.49 47.34
CA ASN A 23 38.66 -22.07 48.10
C ASN A 23 39.82 -21.58 47.22
N HIS A 24 40.06 -22.21 46.06
CA HIS A 24 41.06 -21.73 45.10
C HIS A 24 40.67 -20.41 44.45
N PHE A 25 39.39 -20.21 44.18
CA PHE A 25 38.86 -18.93 43.69
C PHE A 25 38.99 -17.83 44.72
N PHE A 26 38.62 -18.08 45.99
CA PHE A 26 38.79 -17.09 47.08
C PHE A 26 40.27 -16.84 47.39
N GLN A 27 41.14 -17.79 47.26
CA GLN A 27 42.59 -17.56 47.43
C GLN A 27 43.17 -16.73 46.27
N ARG A 28 42.73 -16.92 45.06
CA ARG A 28 43.11 -16.07 43.91
C ARG A 28 42.63 -14.65 44.11
N ILE A 29 41.38 -14.45 44.52
CA ILE A 29 40.82 -13.13 44.83
C ILE A 29 41.61 -12.48 45.98
N LYS A 30 41.93 -13.21 47.05
CA LYS A 30 42.69 -12.71 48.16
C LYS A 30 44.13 -12.30 47.77
N ARG A 31 44.78 -13.03 46.84
CA ARG A 31 46.09 -12.64 46.29
C ARG A 31 46.00 -11.40 45.41
N ILE A 32 44.95 -11.26 44.61
CA ILE A 32 44.71 -10.06 43.82
C ILE A 32 44.45 -8.87 44.75
N PHE A 33 43.64 -9.03 45.80
CA PHE A 33 43.35 -7.98 46.78
C PHE A 33 44.54 -7.58 47.60
N THR A 34 45.42 -8.53 47.97
CA THR A 34 46.68 -8.20 48.71
C THR A 34 47.71 -7.54 47.80
N GLY A 35 47.77 -7.89 46.50
CA GLY A 35 48.54 -7.18 45.47
C GLY A 35 48.06 -5.76 45.27
N LEU A 36 46.74 -5.59 45.17
CA LEU A 36 46.08 -4.30 45.01
C LEU A 36 46.26 -3.41 46.22
N LYS A 37 46.19 -3.97 47.44
CA LYS A 37 46.44 -3.26 48.68
C LYS A 37 47.90 -2.74 48.81
N ARG A 38 48.86 -3.44 48.22
CA ARG A 38 50.28 -3.03 48.21
C ARG A 38 50.54 -1.94 47.17
N LEU A 39 49.77 -1.90 46.08
CA LEU A 39 49.78 -0.84 45.06
C LEU A 39 49.12 0.45 45.55
N LEU A 40 48.03 0.33 46.35
CA LEU A 40 47.24 1.46 46.86
C LEU A 40 47.94 2.21 48.00
N THR A 41 48.99 1.66 48.69
CA THR A 41 49.65 2.28 49.82
C THR A 41 50.78 3.25 49.46
N TYR A 42 51.10 3.42 48.14
CA TYR A 42 52.33 4.18 47.80
C TYR A 42 52.14 5.52 47.11
N ASN A 43 50.89 5.85 46.59
CA ASN A 43 50.74 7.18 45.97
C ASN A 43 49.25 7.56 45.84
N ILE A 44 48.94 8.83 46.20
CA ILE A 44 47.57 9.39 46.12
C ILE A 44 47.00 9.31 44.68
N ALA A 45 47.88 9.43 43.67
CA ALA A 45 47.54 9.27 42.26
C ALA A 45 47.02 7.86 41.93
N THR A 46 47.57 6.80 42.56
CA THR A 46 47.15 5.40 42.35
C THR A 46 45.76 5.14 42.95
N ILE A 47 45.42 5.80 44.04
CA ILE A 47 44.07 5.72 44.64
C ILE A 47 43.06 6.40 43.74
N MET A 48 43.37 7.59 43.24
CA MET A 48 42.51 8.31 42.29
C MET A 48 42.30 7.50 40.98
N PHE A 49 43.40 6.93 40.44
CA PHE A 49 43.29 6.09 39.22
C PHE A 49 42.50 4.82 39.49
N GLY A 50 42.66 4.18 40.65
CA GLY A 50 41.88 3.02 41.04
C GLY A 50 40.39 3.31 41.22
N ALA A 51 40.05 4.47 41.80
CA ALA A 51 38.66 4.91 41.92
C ALA A 51 38.02 5.23 40.56
N LEU A 52 38.77 5.87 39.68
CA LEU A 52 38.31 6.17 38.31
C LEU A 52 38.13 4.91 37.46
N LEU A 53 39.07 3.95 37.59
CA LEU A 53 38.94 2.66 36.92
C LEU A 53 37.75 1.87 37.46
N LEU A 54 37.53 1.87 38.78
CA LEU A 54 36.36 1.22 39.37
C LEU A 54 35.07 1.88 38.91
N TYR A 55 35.02 3.21 38.86
CA TYR A 55 33.88 3.95 38.32
C TYR A 55 33.61 3.58 36.86
N MET A 56 34.65 3.53 35.97
CA MET A 56 34.52 3.09 34.60
C MET A 56 34.01 1.65 34.50
N ILE A 57 34.49 0.72 35.32
CA ILE A 57 34.02 -0.67 35.32
C ILE A 57 32.54 -0.71 35.72
N ILE A 58 32.16 0.01 36.77
CA ILE A 58 30.75 0.06 37.20
C ILE A 58 29.86 0.67 36.12
N THR A 59 30.25 1.76 35.47
CA THR A 59 29.49 2.39 34.40
C THR A 59 29.37 1.49 33.18
N VAL A 60 30.45 0.78 32.80
CA VAL A 60 30.40 -0.19 31.69
C VAL A 60 29.48 -1.37 32.02
N VAL A 61 29.54 -1.90 33.24
CA VAL A 61 28.67 -2.99 33.70
C VAL A 61 27.22 -2.53 33.73
N LEU A 62 26.92 -1.33 34.27
CA LEU A 62 25.59 -0.76 34.29
C LEU A 62 25.06 -0.53 32.86
N TYR A 63 25.90 -0.02 31.95
CA TYR A 63 25.55 0.17 30.56
C TYR A 63 25.29 -1.15 29.83
N ALA A 64 26.13 -2.17 30.05
CA ALA A 64 26.00 -3.49 29.44
C ALA A 64 24.80 -4.32 30.00
N THR A 65 24.36 -4.00 31.23
CA THR A 65 23.23 -4.67 31.89
C THR A 65 21.93 -3.87 31.78
N SER A 66 21.98 -2.59 31.34
CA SER A 66 20.77 -1.82 31.07
C SER A 66 20.07 -2.37 29.85
N SER A 67 18.77 -2.62 29.95
CA SER A 67 17.92 -2.99 28.81
C SER A 67 17.79 -1.77 27.89
N HIS A 68 18.41 -1.82 26.71
CA HIS A 68 18.18 -0.78 25.70
C HIS A 68 16.82 -1.00 25.05
N VAL A 69 15.94 -0.04 25.22
CA VAL A 69 14.61 -0.08 24.66
C VAL A 69 14.68 0.22 23.15
N THR A 70 14.28 -0.74 22.34
CA THR A 70 14.20 -0.56 20.90
C THR A 70 12.90 0.17 20.55
N SER A 71 12.99 1.21 19.73
CA SER A 71 11.83 1.96 19.25
C SER A 71 11.40 1.52 17.85
N TYR A 72 10.12 1.69 17.57
CA TYR A 72 9.54 1.52 16.24
C TYR A 72 8.78 2.78 15.85
N GLN A 73 9.01 3.29 14.65
CA GLN A 73 8.26 4.44 14.14
C GLN A 73 6.97 3.99 13.47
N VAL A 74 5.85 4.49 13.94
CA VAL A 74 4.52 4.20 13.42
C VAL A 74 4.36 4.73 12.00
N THR A 75 3.98 3.87 11.07
CA THR A 75 3.76 4.23 9.66
C THR A 75 2.32 4.00 9.24
N VAL A 76 1.84 4.78 8.26
CA VAL A 76 0.52 4.56 7.66
C VAL A 76 0.64 3.56 6.51
N GLY A 77 -0.22 2.56 6.50
CA GLY A 77 -0.24 1.60 5.40
C GLY A 77 -1.19 0.41 5.65
N PRO A 78 -1.31 -0.46 4.67
CA PRO A 78 -2.03 -1.72 4.82
C PRO A 78 -1.17 -2.73 5.60
N LEU A 79 -1.83 -3.75 6.15
CA LEU A 79 -1.16 -4.83 6.90
C LEU A 79 -0.14 -5.57 6.05
N THR A 80 -0.51 -5.90 4.84
CA THR A 80 0.33 -6.57 3.84
C THR A 80 0.28 -5.79 2.54
N LYS A 81 1.41 -5.69 1.84
CA LYS A 81 1.41 -5.12 0.49
C LYS A 81 0.54 -5.98 -0.42
N ASN A 82 -0.22 -5.33 -1.27
CA ASN A 82 -0.98 -6.03 -2.28
C ASN A 82 -0.03 -6.77 -3.24
N PRO A 83 -0.37 -7.98 -3.68
CA PRO A 83 0.45 -8.73 -4.61
C PRO A 83 0.46 -8.05 -5.99
N VAL A 84 1.66 -7.97 -6.57
CA VAL A 84 1.85 -7.56 -7.97
C VAL A 84 1.94 -8.84 -8.80
N CYS A 85 1.15 -8.91 -9.86
CA CYS A 85 1.03 -10.06 -10.74
C CYS A 85 1.04 -9.60 -12.20
N THR A 86 1.52 -10.46 -13.10
CA THR A 86 1.37 -10.24 -14.55
C THR A 86 0.09 -10.91 -15.02
N GLY A 87 -0.77 -10.14 -15.68
CA GLY A 87 -2.00 -10.63 -16.30
C GLY A 87 -1.92 -10.61 -17.82
N LEU A 88 -2.56 -11.61 -18.44
CA LEU A 88 -2.75 -11.71 -19.89
C LEU A 88 -4.05 -11.01 -20.26
N ALA A 89 -3.97 -10.01 -21.15
CA ALA A 89 -5.13 -9.27 -21.63
C ALA A 89 -5.78 -9.97 -22.83
N LEU A 90 -7.03 -10.42 -22.66
CA LEU A 90 -7.88 -10.96 -23.72
C LEU A 90 -8.86 -9.90 -24.20
N ARG A 91 -8.92 -9.70 -25.50
CA ARG A 91 -9.73 -8.68 -26.15
C ARG A 91 -10.41 -9.24 -27.39
N LYS A 92 -11.48 -8.60 -27.83
CA LYS A 92 -12.08 -8.92 -29.13
C LYS A 92 -11.31 -8.21 -30.23
N GLU A 93 -10.39 -8.93 -30.85
CA GLU A 93 -9.44 -8.41 -31.84
C GLU A 93 -9.74 -9.01 -33.23
N GLN A 94 -9.62 -8.19 -34.26
CA GLN A 94 -9.75 -8.64 -35.67
C GLN A 94 -8.56 -8.11 -36.47
N ILE A 95 -7.84 -9.02 -37.12
CA ILE A 95 -6.78 -8.66 -38.08
C ILE A 95 -7.45 -8.28 -39.39
N VAL A 96 -7.05 -7.14 -39.94
CA VAL A 96 -7.53 -6.66 -41.24
C VAL A 96 -6.42 -6.83 -42.26
N PRO A 97 -6.62 -7.71 -43.26
CA PRO A 97 -5.65 -7.95 -44.31
C PRO A 97 -5.70 -6.87 -45.40
N ALA A 98 -4.62 -6.76 -46.17
CA ALA A 98 -4.58 -5.93 -47.36
C ALA A 98 -5.52 -6.48 -48.48
N GLY A 99 -6.38 -5.62 -49.00
CA GLY A 99 -7.32 -6.03 -50.05
C GLY A 99 -6.69 -6.17 -51.42
N ALA A 100 -5.48 -5.60 -51.63
CA ALA A 100 -4.71 -5.71 -52.88
C ALA A 100 -3.21 -5.60 -52.53
N SER A 101 -2.35 -5.86 -53.52
CA SER A 101 -0.91 -5.61 -53.40
C SER A 101 -0.62 -4.13 -53.59
N GLY A 102 0.35 -3.58 -52.86
CA GLY A 102 0.79 -2.19 -52.98
C GLY A 102 1.52 -1.65 -51.77
N TYR A 103 1.89 -0.38 -51.85
CA TYR A 103 2.51 0.35 -50.73
C TYR A 103 1.42 1.01 -49.91
N VAL A 104 1.53 0.89 -48.57
CA VAL A 104 0.55 1.40 -47.62
C VAL A 104 0.79 2.85 -47.27
N GLU A 105 -0.25 3.65 -47.33
CA GLU A 105 -0.38 4.97 -46.73
C GLU A 105 -1.34 4.89 -45.55
N TYR A 106 -0.84 5.15 -44.34
CA TYR A 106 -1.64 5.05 -43.11
C TYR A 106 -2.33 6.38 -42.79
N TYR A 107 -3.64 6.37 -42.57
CA TYR A 107 -4.42 7.53 -42.15
C TYR A 107 -4.76 7.51 -40.67
N ALA A 108 -5.02 6.34 -40.09
CA ALA A 108 -5.23 6.18 -38.67
C ALA A 108 -3.89 6.04 -37.92
N ARG A 109 -3.83 6.59 -36.70
CA ARG A 109 -2.67 6.43 -35.81
C ARG A 109 -2.83 5.20 -34.92
N GLU A 110 -1.72 4.68 -34.37
CA GLU A 110 -1.74 3.65 -33.34
C GLU A 110 -2.56 4.13 -32.16
N GLY A 111 -3.45 3.29 -31.63
CA GLY A 111 -4.33 3.62 -30.51
C GLY A 111 -5.50 4.56 -30.86
N MET A 112 -5.63 4.98 -32.12
CA MET A 112 -6.75 5.82 -32.56
C MET A 112 -8.05 5.03 -32.62
N GLN A 113 -9.12 5.62 -32.08
CA GLN A 113 -10.46 5.08 -32.22
C GLN A 113 -11.04 5.47 -33.58
N VAL A 114 -11.44 4.48 -34.35
CA VAL A 114 -12.05 4.64 -35.66
C VAL A 114 -13.50 4.20 -35.62
N ARG A 115 -14.34 4.91 -36.36
CA ARG A 115 -15.72 4.48 -36.57
C ARG A 115 -15.78 3.41 -37.68
N LYS A 116 -16.84 2.64 -37.71
CA LYS A 116 -17.15 1.80 -38.86
C LYS A 116 -17.14 2.64 -40.14
N ASP A 117 -16.58 2.10 -41.20
CA ASP A 117 -16.42 2.77 -42.53
C ASP A 117 -15.54 4.03 -42.49
N GLY A 118 -14.82 4.26 -41.39
CA GLY A 118 -13.79 5.32 -41.27
C GLY A 118 -12.52 4.91 -42.02
N SER A 119 -11.90 5.84 -42.76
CA SER A 119 -10.66 5.58 -43.51
C SER A 119 -9.50 5.22 -42.57
N VAL A 120 -8.82 4.10 -42.85
CA VAL A 120 -7.69 3.63 -42.06
C VAL A 120 -6.37 3.70 -42.84
N TYR A 121 -6.36 3.21 -44.08
CA TYR A 121 -5.18 3.22 -44.94
C TYR A 121 -5.57 3.30 -46.42
N ALA A 122 -4.61 3.60 -47.27
CA ALA A 122 -4.76 3.45 -48.72
C ALA A 122 -3.60 2.62 -49.28
N LEU A 123 -3.84 2.00 -50.45
CA LEU A 123 -2.83 1.32 -51.21
C LEU A 123 -2.47 2.12 -52.45
N THR A 124 -1.19 2.26 -52.75
CA THR A 124 -0.66 2.92 -53.92
C THR A 124 0.28 1.98 -54.70
N ASN A 125 0.31 2.10 -56.04
CA ASN A 125 1.19 1.32 -56.88
C ASN A 125 2.63 1.85 -56.91
N ASN A 126 2.85 3.09 -56.46
CA ASN A 126 4.13 3.74 -56.47
C ASN A 126 4.71 3.84 -55.08
N LYS A 127 5.95 3.35 -54.88
CA LYS A 127 6.68 3.59 -53.69
C LYS A 127 6.88 5.11 -53.54
N LYS A 128 6.29 5.73 -52.56
CA LYS A 128 6.72 7.06 -52.14
C LYS A 128 8.08 6.87 -51.52
N GLU A 129 9.15 7.32 -52.19
CA GLU A 129 10.45 7.39 -51.57
C GLU A 129 10.26 8.29 -50.33
N PRO A 130 10.71 7.85 -49.15
CA PRO A 130 10.78 8.76 -48.04
C PRO A 130 11.66 9.92 -48.50
N LYS A 131 11.03 11.05 -48.80
CA LYS A 131 11.81 12.29 -48.97
C LYS A 131 12.59 12.43 -47.70
N SER A 132 13.92 12.67 -47.85
CA SER A 132 14.72 13.17 -46.73
C SER A 132 13.99 14.41 -46.24
N VAL A 133 13.24 14.25 -45.17
CA VAL A 133 12.35 15.32 -44.67
C VAL A 133 13.28 16.23 -43.90
N GLU A 134 13.74 17.25 -44.54
CA GLU A 134 14.09 18.46 -43.84
C GLU A 134 12.76 19.02 -43.34
N LEU A 135 12.46 18.81 -42.05
CA LEU A 135 11.33 19.42 -41.40
C LEU A 135 11.43 20.93 -41.62
N SER A 136 10.37 21.55 -42.14
CA SER A 136 10.35 22.98 -42.27
C SER A 136 10.54 23.62 -40.88
N GLU A 137 11.13 24.80 -40.84
CA GLU A 137 11.38 25.52 -39.59
C GLU A 137 10.10 25.69 -38.78
N GLU A 138 8.94 25.88 -39.44
CA GLU A 138 7.62 25.97 -38.84
C GLU A 138 7.19 24.63 -38.17
N GLN A 139 7.46 23.50 -38.80
CA GLN A 139 7.17 22.18 -38.22
C GLN A 139 8.08 21.88 -37.03
N LEU A 140 9.36 22.29 -37.09
CA LEU A 140 10.31 22.17 -36.00
C LEU A 140 9.92 23.05 -34.81
N GLU A 141 9.48 24.28 -35.06
CA GLU A 141 8.98 25.19 -34.03
C GLU A 141 7.71 24.67 -33.36
N LYS A 142 6.76 24.16 -34.13
CA LYS A 142 5.55 23.54 -33.61
C LYS A 142 5.88 22.32 -32.74
N MET A 143 6.82 21.47 -33.18
CA MET A 143 7.29 20.32 -32.43
C MET A 143 7.98 20.75 -31.12
N ARG A 144 8.88 21.75 -31.18
CA ARG A 144 9.53 22.33 -30.01
C ARG A 144 8.54 22.91 -29.01
N SER A 145 7.54 23.65 -29.52
CA SER A 145 6.47 24.20 -28.69
C SER A 145 5.66 23.10 -28.00
N ASN A 146 5.27 22.04 -28.71
CA ASN A 146 4.54 20.91 -28.14
C ASN A 146 5.41 20.16 -27.10
N MET A 147 6.70 19.97 -27.37
CA MET A 147 7.62 19.36 -26.39
C MET A 147 7.81 20.25 -25.15
N ALA A 148 7.90 21.56 -25.32
CA ALA A 148 8.00 22.50 -24.22
C ALA A 148 6.71 22.51 -23.36
N ASN A 149 5.54 22.57 -23.99
CA ASN A 149 4.26 22.51 -23.31
C ASN A 149 4.09 21.21 -22.54
N PHE A 150 4.46 20.08 -23.13
CA PHE A 150 4.47 18.79 -22.46
C PHE A 150 5.42 18.78 -21.26
N SER A 151 6.64 19.30 -21.44
CA SER A 151 7.64 19.37 -20.36
C SER A 151 7.20 20.26 -19.20
N TYR A 152 6.48 21.34 -19.46
CA TYR A 152 5.92 22.21 -18.42
C TYR A 152 4.74 21.59 -17.66
N GLY A 153 3.91 20.81 -18.35
CA GLY A 153 2.77 20.12 -17.77
C GLY A 153 3.04 18.73 -17.23
N PHE A 154 4.28 18.21 -17.42
CA PHE A 154 4.61 16.85 -17.06
C PHE A 154 4.50 16.59 -15.56
N SER A 155 3.60 15.69 -15.20
CA SER A 155 3.47 15.13 -13.85
C SER A 155 3.91 13.67 -13.87
N GLY A 156 4.87 13.31 -13.02
CA GLY A 156 5.32 11.93 -12.89
C GLY A 156 4.25 10.96 -12.37
N SER A 157 3.09 11.48 -11.96
CA SER A 157 1.92 10.70 -11.54
C SER A 157 0.89 10.49 -12.64
N ASP A 158 1.00 11.22 -13.77
CA ASP A 158 0.08 11.11 -14.90
C ASP A 158 0.79 10.67 -16.18
N PHE A 159 0.94 9.36 -16.32
CA PHE A 159 1.55 8.73 -17.50
C PHE A 159 0.66 8.76 -18.75
N TYR A 160 -0.63 9.03 -18.61
CA TYR A 160 -1.53 9.12 -19.75
C TYR A 160 -1.09 10.22 -20.72
N ASP A 161 -0.77 11.39 -20.20
CA ASP A 161 -0.29 12.53 -20.99
C ASP A 161 1.03 12.20 -21.69
N ALA A 162 1.92 11.44 -21.04
CA ALA A 162 3.19 11.02 -21.63
C ALA A 162 2.99 10.08 -22.82
N TYR A 163 2.06 9.14 -22.74
CA TYR A 163 1.75 8.23 -23.84
C TYR A 163 1.00 8.93 -24.96
N SER A 164 0.03 9.79 -24.63
CA SER A 164 -0.67 10.62 -25.61
C SER A 164 0.29 11.50 -26.39
N PHE A 165 1.20 12.15 -25.70
CA PHE A 165 2.25 12.96 -26.32
C PHE A 165 3.22 12.14 -27.20
N LYS A 166 3.62 10.93 -26.74
CA LYS A 166 4.43 10.01 -27.54
C LYS A 166 3.75 9.68 -28.87
N TYR A 167 2.47 9.33 -28.85
CA TYR A 167 1.74 9.02 -30.06
C TYR A 167 1.49 10.23 -30.94
N GLU A 168 1.28 11.41 -30.37
CA GLU A 168 1.16 12.65 -31.12
C GLU A 168 2.47 13.04 -31.80
N LEU A 169 3.60 12.92 -31.09
CA LEU A 169 4.92 13.16 -31.64
C LEU A 169 5.26 12.15 -32.75
N GLN A 170 5.02 10.87 -32.53
CA GLN A 170 5.22 9.83 -33.52
C GLN A 170 4.36 10.08 -34.75
N GLY A 171 3.08 10.43 -34.58
CA GLY A 171 2.18 10.80 -35.68
C GLY A 171 2.67 12.03 -36.46
N SER A 172 3.20 13.03 -35.78
CA SER A 172 3.77 14.23 -36.41
C SER A 172 5.01 13.93 -37.22
N ILE A 173 5.88 13.02 -36.74
CA ILE A 173 7.05 12.54 -37.46
C ILE A 173 6.65 11.73 -38.72
N LEU A 174 5.69 10.80 -38.58
CA LEU A 174 5.21 10.00 -39.71
C LEU A 174 4.50 10.86 -40.76
N GLN A 175 3.82 11.90 -40.34
CA GLN A 175 3.20 12.89 -41.24
C GLN A 175 4.24 13.72 -41.97
N ALA A 176 5.28 14.18 -41.25
CA ALA A 176 6.38 14.90 -41.87
C ALA A 176 7.18 14.01 -42.84
N ALA A 177 7.31 12.71 -42.52
CA ALA A 177 7.94 11.72 -43.39
C ALA A 177 7.08 11.35 -44.63
N GLY A 178 5.88 11.91 -44.75
CA GLY A 178 4.96 11.62 -45.88
C GLY A 178 4.38 10.20 -45.84
N ILE A 179 4.49 9.53 -44.68
CA ILE A 179 3.92 8.20 -44.44
C ILE A 179 2.44 8.33 -44.00
N MET A 180 2.09 9.47 -43.42
CA MET A 180 0.70 9.82 -43.05
C MET A 180 0.29 11.13 -43.74
N GLU A 181 -0.93 11.18 -44.29
CA GLU A 181 -1.47 12.41 -44.88
C GLU A 181 -2.01 13.37 -43.81
N GLN A 182 -1.86 14.68 -44.06
CA GLN A 182 -2.49 15.71 -43.24
C GLN A 182 -4.01 15.67 -43.51
N LYS A 183 -4.83 15.41 -42.48
CA LYS A 183 -6.19 15.93 -42.47
C LYS A 183 -6.06 17.45 -42.30
N THR A 184 -6.25 18.16 -43.39
CA THR A 184 -6.41 19.61 -43.33
C THR A 184 -7.68 19.92 -42.55
N GLU A 185 -7.56 20.66 -41.44
CA GLU A 185 -8.67 21.13 -40.59
C GLU A 185 -9.53 22.20 -41.32
N THR A 186 -9.69 22.10 -42.63
CA THR A 186 -10.43 23.11 -43.44
C THR A 186 -11.88 22.70 -43.70
N GLU A 187 -12.42 21.67 -43.02
CA GLU A 187 -13.83 21.35 -43.09
C GLU A 187 -14.59 21.62 -41.79
N LYS A 188 -14.40 22.79 -41.20
CA LYS A 188 -15.36 23.44 -40.30
C LYS A 188 -15.80 24.74 -40.94
N LYS A 189 -16.70 24.66 -41.88
CA LYS A 189 -17.71 25.62 -42.28
C LYS A 189 -17.99 25.42 -43.77
N GLU A 190 -19.01 24.63 -44.07
CA GLU A 190 -19.95 25.01 -45.10
C GLU A 190 -21.19 24.12 -44.93
N GLU A 191 -22.25 24.77 -44.48
CA GLU A 191 -23.62 24.31 -44.57
C GLU A 191 -23.99 24.08 -46.03
N HIS A 192 -24.70 22.99 -46.27
CA HIS A 192 -25.63 22.74 -47.37
C HIS A 192 -25.27 23.35 -48.73
N THR A 193 -24.63 22.55 -49.56
CA THR A 193 -24.93 22.58 -51.01
C THR A 193 -24.59 21.25 -51.65
N ASP A 194 -25.51 20.75 -52.43
CA ASP A 194 -25.52 19.55 -53.27
C ASP A 194 -24.18 18.90 -53.55
N SER A 195 -23.87 17.82 -52.86
CA SER A 195 -22.76 16.90 -53.18
C SER A 195 -23.27 15.72 -54.03
N ASN A 196 -23.51 16.02 -55.30
CA ASN A 196 -23.77 15.02 -56.32
C ASN A 196 -22.59 14.90 -57.30
N ALA A 197 -21.37 14.92 -56.81
CA ALA A 197 -20.20 14.62 -57.63
C ALA A 197 -19.06 14.13 -56.74
N LEU A 198 -19.04 12.82 -56.48
CA LEU A 198 -17.92 11.95 -56.15
C LEU A 198 -18.45 10.64 -55.57
N ILE A 199 -19.41 10.01 -56.27
CA ILE A 199 -19.79 8.62 -56.00
C ILE A 199 -18.76 7.76 -56.70
N GLY A 200 -17.67 7.42 -56.00
CA GLY A 200 -16.87 6.28 -56.36
C GLY A 200 -17.67 4.99 -56.03
N GLU A 201 -17.64 4.01 -56.90
CA GLU A 201 -18.27 2.72 -56.66
C GLU A 201 -17.83 2.14 -55.33
N GLU A 202 -18.74 2.02 -54.38
CA GLU A 202 -18.51 1.28 -53.12
C GLU A 202 -18.50 -0.21 -53.45
N VAL A 203 -17.35 -0.82 -53.43
CA VAL A 203 -17.18 -2.27 -53.45
C VAL A 203 -16.66 -2.70 -52.08
N GLY A 204 -17.58 -3.06 -51.19
CA GLY A 204 -17.23 -3.46 -49.84
C GLY A 204 -16.65 -2.31 -48.99
N ASN A 205 -15.60 -2.56 -48.18
CA ASN A 205 -14.96 -1.59 -47.31
C ASN A 205 -13.95 -0.70 -48.04
N THR A 206 -14.18 -0.30 -49.28
CA THR A 206 -13.22 0.49 -50.10
C THR A 206 -13.92 1.67 -50.75
N VAL A 207 -13.24 2.80 -50.81
CA VAL A 207 -13.66 4.01 -51.54
C VAL A 207 -12.54 4.37 -52.51
N SER A 208 -12.86 4.39 -53.82
CA SER A 208 -11.89 4.80 -54.85
C SER A 208 -11.84 6.32 -54.96
N LEU A 209 -10.70 6.90 -54.64
CA LEU A 209 -10.37 8.31 -54.83
C LEU A 209 -9.30 8.45 -55.92
N GLY A 210 -9.69 8.62 -57.14
CA GLY A 210 -8.79 8.80 -58.27
C GLY A 210 -7.90 7.56 -58.53
N LYS A 211 -6.60 7.66 -58.33
CA LYS A 211 -5.62 6.57 -58.50
C LYS A 211 -5.34 5.77 -57.22
N GLN A 212 -5.99 6.10 -56.12
CA GLN A 212 -5.80 5.48 -54.79
C GLN A 212 -7.06 4.74 -54.39
N THR A 213 -6.87 3.55 -53.84
CA THR A 213 -7.97 2.81 -53.20
C THR A 213 -7.82 2.99 -51.69
N VAL A 214 -8.79 3.67 -51.07
CA VAL A 214 -8.85 3.88 -49.62
C VAL A 214 -9.63 2.72 -48.99
N TYR A 215 -9.05 2.14 -47.97
CA TYR A 215 -9.64 1.05 -47.18
C TYR A 215 -10.17 1.59 -45.88
N THR A 216 -11.41 1.20 -45.57
CA THR A 216 -12.13 1.65 -44.38
C THR A 216 -12.15 0.55 -43.31
N ALA A 217 -12.42 0.94 -42.07
CA ALA A 217 -12.55 0.01 -40.94
C ALA A 217 -13.82 -0.84 -41.10
N PRO A 218 -13.76 -2.17 -40.99
CA PRO A 218 -14.94 -3.03 -41.09
C PRO A 218 -15.88 -2.88 -39.90
N GLU A 219 -15.33 -2.59 -38.74
CA GLU A 219 -16.07 -2.33 -37.51
C GLU A 219 -15.44 -1.11 -36.78
N ALA A 220 -16.24 -0.48 -35.90
CA ALA A 220 -15.72 0.57 -35.01
C ALA A 220 -14.79 -0.05 -33.95
N GLY A 221 -13.70 0.61 -33.65
CA GLY A 221 -12.75 0.12 -32.62
C GLY A 221 -11.46 0.88 -32.58
N VAL A 222 -10.49 0.34 -31.87
CA VAL A 222 -9.15 0.93 -31.71
C VAL A 222 -8.18 0.23 -32.66
N VAL A 223 -7.44 1.04 -33.43
CA VAL A 223 -6.46 0.56 -34.41
C VAL A 223 -5.15 0.26 -33.72
N VAL A 224 -4.57 -0.92 -34.00
CA VAL A 224 -3.27 -1.36 -33.52
C VAL A 224 -2.46 -1.93 -34.66
N TYR A 225 -1.21 -1.44 -34.83
CA TYR A 225 -0.31 -1.86 -35.91
C TYR A 225 0.67 -2.94 -35.46
N SER A 226 0.16 -3.93 -34.72
CA SER A 226 0.97 -5.10 -34.34
C SER A 226 0.12 -6.33 -34.15
N THR A 227 0.73 -7.48 -34.46
CA THR A 227 0.16 -8.81 -34.18
C THR A 227 1.07 -9.57 -33.26
N ASP A 228 0.50 -10.49 -32.49
CA ASP A 228 1.22 -11.28 -31.49
C ASP A 228 0.82 -12.76 -31.46
N GLY A 229 -0.12 -13.16 -32.30
CA GLY A 229 -0.63 -14.52 -32.37
C GLY A 229 -1.66 -14.86 -31.28
N TYR A 230 -2.04 -13.89 -30.46
CA TYR A 230 -3.04 -14.05 -29.38
C TYR A 230 -4.43 -13.54 -29.78
N GLU A 231 -4.60 -13.05 -30.99
CA GLU A 231 -5.84 -12.44 -31.46
C GLU A 231 -7.03 -13.40 -31.47
N GLY A 232 -6.77 -14.71 -31.64
CA GLY A 232 -7.77 -15.77 -31.59
C GLY A 232 -7.94 -16.43 -30.22
N ILE A 233 -7.18 -15.99 -29.19
CA ILE A 233 -7.30 -16.57 -27.85
C ILE A 233 -8.50 -15.95 -27.14
N THR A 234 -9.36 -16.83 -26.64
CA THR A 234 -10.55 -16.51 -25.86
C THR A 234 -10.48 -17.16 -24.47
N GLU A 235 -11.42 -16.82 -23.62
CA GLU A 235 -11.54 -17.44 -22.29
C GLU A 235 -11.77 -18.96 -22.35
N GLU A 236 -12.30 -19.47 -23.47
CA GLU A 236 -12.65 -20.86 -23.64
C GLU A 236 -11.50 -21.72 -24.18
N ASN A 237 -10.61 -21.12 -24.99
CA ASN A 237 -9.53 -21.86 -25.67
C ASN A 237 -8.11 -21.56 -25.11
N ILE A 238 -8.02 -20.72 -24.06
CA ILE A 238 -6.74 -20.38 -23.44
C ILE A 238 -6.09 -21.61 -22.82
N THR A 239 -4.77 -21.73 -22.97
CA THR A 239 -3.94 -22.79 -22.39
C THR A 239 -2.91 -22.23 -21.42
N GLU A 240 -2.29 -23.09 -20.59
CA GLU A 240 -1.23 -22.68 -19.66
C GLU A 240 -0.05 -22.01 -20.37
N ASP A 241 0.28 -22.46 -21.57
CA ASP A 241 1.40 -21.92 -22.36
C ASP A 241 1.17 -20.46 -22.77
N ALA A 242 -0.08 -20.01 -22.84
CA ALA A 242 -0.42 -18.63 -23.16
C ALA A 242 0.09 -17.61 -22.09
N PHE A 243 0.34 -18.05 -20.87
CA PHE A 243 0.87 -17.20 -19.80
C PHE A 243 2.41 -17.07 -19.81
N ASN A 244 3.09 -17.74 -20.75
CA ASN A 244 4.55 -17.69 -20.82
C ASN A 244 5.03 -16.45 -21.60
N GLU A 245 5.33 -15.37 -20.88
CA GLU A 245 5.86 -14.12 -21.48
C GLU A 245 7.16 -14.33 -22.29
N LYS A 246 7.96 -15.35 -21.93
CA LYS A 246 9.24 -15.60 -22.63
C LYS A 246 9.05 -16.08 -24.06
N SER A 247 7.90 -16.69 -24.36
CA SER A 247 7.53 -17.15 -25.70
C SER A 247 6.81 -16.08 -26.52
N TYR A 248 6.40 -14.99 -25.88
CA TYR A 248 5.67 -13.89 -26.53
C TYR A 248 6.51 -13.16 -27.55
N LYS A 249 5.97 -12.97 -28.74
CA LYS A 249 6.60 -12.22 -29.83
C LYS A 249 5.56 -11.28 -30.45
N LYS A 250 5.92 -10.01 -30.46
CA LYS A 250 5.15 -8.96 -31.11
C LYS A 250 5.76 -8.65 -32.46
N THR A 251 4.95 -8.65 -33.53
CA THR A 251 5.35 -8.28 -34.89
C THR A 251 4.74 -6.93 -35.24
N ASP A 252 5.57 -5.99 -35.63
CA ASP A 252 5.15 -4.67 -36.10
C ASP A 252 4.61 -4.78 -37.53
N LEU A 253 3.46 -4.18 -37.81
CA LEU A 253 2.78 -4.15 -39.09
C LEU A 253 3.05 -2.84 -39.86
N LEU A 254 3.58 -1.81 -39.19
CA LEU A 254 3.98 -0.58 -39.88
C LEU A 254 5.13 -0.88 -40.81
N THR A 255 4.93 -0.70 -42.10
CA THR A 255 5.92 -1.02 -43.10
C THR A 255 5.95 0.00 -44.24
N SER A 256 7.14 0.23 -44.80
CA SER A 256 7.36 0.96 -46.06
C SER A 256 7.59 0.02 -47.26
N LYS A 257 7.49 -1.29 -47.03
CA LYS A 257 7.65 -2.28 -48.09
C LYS A 257 6.28 -2.50 -48.79
N GLU A 258 6.33 -3.03 -50.00
CA GLU A 258 5.15 -3.47 -50.71
C GLU A 258 4.53 -4.66 -49.97
N LEU A 259 3.25 -4.56 -49.70
CA LEU A 259 2.44 -5.66 -49.15
C LEU A 259 1.83 -6.48 -50.29
N ALA A 260 1.70 -7.77 -50.08
CA ALA A 260 0.90 -8.64 -50.93
C ALA A 260 -0.58 -8.60 -50.49
N ALA A 261 -1.47 -8.90 -51.42
CA ALA A 261 -2.88 -9.08 -51.06
C ALA A 261 -2.99 -10.20 -50.00
N GLY A 262 -3.71 -9.92 -48.91
CA GLY A 262 -3.87 -10.85 -47.80
C GLY A 262 -2.88 -10.66 -46.64
N ASP A 263 -1.82 -9.89 -46.82
CA ASP A 263 -0.91 -9.56 -45.70
C ASP A 263 -1.64 -8.74 -44.64
N PRO A 264 -1.34 -8.91 -43.34
CA PRO A 264 -1.93 -8.11 -42.28
C PRO A 264 -1.47 -6.66 -42.35
N VAL A 265 -2.43 -5.70 -42.32
CA VAL A 265 -2.14 -4.26 -42.34
C VAL A 265 -2.25 -3.66 -40.94
N TYR A 266 -3.30 -4.03 -40.23
CA TYR A 266 -3.55 -3.60 -38.86
C TYR A 266 -4.50 -4.58 -38.17
N LYS A 267 -4.66 -4.46 -36.87
CA LYS A 267 -5.76 -5.08 -36.14
C LYS A 267 -6.66 -4.02 -35.54
N VAL A 268 -7.92 -4.32 -35.39
CA VAL A 268 -8.93 -3.50 -34.74
C VAL A 268 -9.43 -4.20 -33.48
N ILE A 269 -9.47 -3.50 -32.36
CA ILE A 269 -10.07 -3.97 -31.11
C ILE A 269 -11.48 -3.41 -31.06
N THR A 270 -12.49 -4.28 -31.16
CA THR A 270 -13.88 -3.88 -31.40
C THR A 270 -14.73 -3.74 -30.15
N SER A 271 -14.18 -4.03 -28.95
CA SER A 271 -14.91 -3.97 -27.69
C SER A 271 -14.10 -3.23 -26.63
N GLU A 272 -14.77 -2.37 -25.87
CA GLU A 272 -14.19 -1.78 -24.68
C GLU A 272 -14.15 -2.76 -23.48
N ASN A 273 -15.03 -3.78 -23.52
CA ASN A 273 -15.00 -4.87 -22.55
C ASN A 273 -13.85 -5.80 -22.87
N TRP A 274 -13.04 -6.09 -21.89
CA TRP A 274 -11.90 -6.97 -22.00
C TRP A 274 -11.67 -7.76 -20.71
N THR A 275 -10.90 -8.81 -20.77
CA THR A 275 -10.65 -9.70 -19.65
C THR A 275 -9.16 -9.76 -19.36
N LEU A 276 -8.79 -9.56 -18.10
CA LEU A 276 -7.44 -9.78 -17.60
C LEU A 276 -7.40 -11.14 -16.92
N MET A 277 -6.58 -12.05 -17.44
CA MET A 277 -6.37 -13.39 -16.91
C MET A 277 -5.07 -13.42 -16.12
N VAL A 278 -5.16 -13.56 -14.80
CA VAL A 278 -4.01 -13.50 -13.89
C VAL A 278 -3.74 -14.86 -13.26
N PRO A 279 -2.60 -15.50 -13.55
CA PRO A 279 -2.19 -16.75 -12.90
C PRO A 279 -2.05 -16.56 -11.39
N LEU A 280 -2.61 -17.47 -10.61
CA LEU A 280 -2.63 -17.39 -9.16
C LEU A 280 -1.79 -18.50 -8.51
N THR A 281 -1.13 -18.14 -7.42
CA THR A 281 -0.65 -19.15 -6.46
C THR A 281 -1.81 -19.67 -5.62
N ASP A 282 -1.69 -20.84 -5.01
CA ASP A 282 -2.75 -21.39 -4.15
C ASP A 282 -3.10 -20.47 -2.98
N LYS A 283 -2.09 -19.82 -2.39
CA LYS A 283 -2.29 -18.83 -1.31
C LYS A 283 -3.12 -17.63 -1.79
N LEU A 284 -2.83 -17.13 -2.97
CA LEU A 284 -3.53 -15.98 -3.55
C LEU A 284 -4.95 -16.36 -3.98
N ALA A 285 -5.12 -17.55 -4.55
CA ALA A 285 -6.44 -18.08 -4.90
C ALA A 285 -7.34 -18.25 -3.66
N ALA A 286 -6.78 -18.72 -2.55
CA ALA A 286 -7.51 -18.81 -1.27
C ALA A 286 -7.91 -17.41 -0.74
N ALA A 287 -7.01 -16.42 -0.82
CA ALA A 287 -7.29 -15.05 -0.38
C ALA A 287 -8.35 -14.32 -1.23
N LEU A 288 -8.50 -14.72 -2.51
CA LEU A 288 -9.49 -14.17 -3.44
C LEU A 288 -10.81 -14.98 -3.44
N SER A 289 -10.83 -16.14 -2.81
CA SER A 289 -12.01 -17.01 -2.79
C SER A 289 -13.21 -16.30 -2.15
N GLY A 290 -14.37 -16.43 -2.78
CA GLY A 290 -15.63 -15.81 -2.32
C GLY A 290 -15.78 -14.32 -2.65
N ARG A 291 -14.81 -13.70 -3.33
CA ARG A 291 -14.94 -12.32 -3.82
C ARG A 291 -15.56 -12.30 -5.22
N GLU A 292 -16.52 -11.44 -5.45
CA GLU A 292 -17.18 -11.24 -6.76
C GLU A 292 -16.55 -10.08 -7.56
N SER A 293 -15.78 -9.24 -6.90
CA SER A 293 -15.11 -8.10 -7.52
C SER A 293 -13.76 -7.83 -6.89
N ILE A 294 -12.88 -7.19 -7.65
CA ILE A 294 -11.55 -6.78 -7.20
C ILE A 294 -11.17 -5.45 -7.84
N LYS A 295 -10.48 -4.61 -7.07
CA LYS A 295 -9.83 -3.42 -7.58
C LYS A 295 -8.45 -3.80 -8.08
N VAL A 296 -8.18 -3.49 -9.34
CA VAL A 296 -6.90 -3.71 -10.02
C VAL A 296 -6.23 -2.37 -10.25
N LYS A 297 -4.96 -2.24 -9.83
CA LYS A 297 -4.14 -1.07 -10.09
C LYS A 297 -3.07 -1.44 -11.10
N PHE A 298 -3.02 -0.74 -12.23
CA PHE A 298 -2.02 -0.97 -13.26
C PHE A 298 -0.71 -0.28 -12.89
N THR A 299 0.41 -1.03 -12.90
CA THR A 299 1.71 -0.48 -12.52
C THR A 299 2.25 0.50 -13.56
N LYS A 300 1.82 0.33 -14.83
CA LYS A 300 2.24 1.13 -15.97
C LYS A 300 1.92 2.63 -15.83
N ASP A 301 0.74 2.97 -15.31
CA ASP A 301 0.23 4.35 -15.23
C ASP A 301 -0.36 4.70 -13.86
N GLY A 302 -0.38 3.74 -12.91
CA GLY A 302 -0.94 3.92 -11.58
C GLY A 302 -2.46 3.96 -11.51
N GLU A 303 -3.14 3.83 -12.65
CA GLU A 303 -4.60 3.82 -12.72
C GLU A 303 -5.21 2.60 -12.05
N SER A 304 -6.38 2.79 -11.50
CA SER A 304 -7.10 1.72 -10.79
C SER A 304 -8.50 1.53 -11.35
N GLN A 305 -8.91 0.29 -11.53
CA GLN A 305 -10.25 -0.07 -12.00
C GLN A 305 -10.83 -1.19 -11.13
N ASN A 306 -12.15 -1.20 -10.99
CA ASN A 306 -12.86 -2.32 -10.40
C ASN A 306 -13.29 -3.27 -11.52
N GLY A 307 -13.00 -4.55 -11.36
CA GLY A 307 -13.43 -5.61 -12.27
C GLY A 307 -14.23 -6.67 -11.54
N SER A 308 -15.14 -7.36 -12.24
CA SER A 308 -15.76 -8.56 -11.71
C SER A 308 -14.74 -9.70 -11.72
N LEU A 309 -14.71 -10.46 -10.63
CA LEU A 309 -13.73 -11.50 -10.38
C LEU A 309 -14.37 -12.88 -10.37
N ALA A 310 -13.79 -13.80 -11.13
CA ALA A 310 -14.07 -15.23 -11.01
C ALA A 310 -12.74 -15.99 -10.98
N ILE A 311 -12.63 -17.03 -10.17
CA ILE A 311 -11.47 -17.94 -10.20
C ILE A 311 -11.83 -19.11 -11.10
N VAL A 312 -11.06 -19.31 -12.16
CA VAL A 312 -11.22 -20.37 -13.13
C VAL A 312 -10.00 -21.28 -13.16
N GLN A 313 -10.18 -22.50 -13.65
CA GLN A 313 -9.09 -23.45 -13.85
C GLN A 313 -8.70 -23.44 -15.33
N VAL A 314 -7.41 -23.22 -15.62
CA VAL A 314 -6.82 -23.34 -16.95
C VAL A 314 -5.73 -24.41 -16.87
N GLY A 315 -5.98 -25.58 -17.44
CA GLY A 315 -5.12 -26.75 -17.23
C GLY A 315 -4.98 -27.10 -15.74
N ASN A 316 -3.77 -27.06 -15.21
CA ASN A 316 -3.48 -27.31 -13.80
C ASN A 316 -3.36 -26.04 -12.97
N GLN A 317 -3.50 -24.84 -13.58
CA GLN A 317 -3.28 -23.56 -12.93
C GLN A 317 -4.60 -22.87 -12.59
N LYS A 318 -4.71 -22.32 -11.37
CA LYS A 318 -5.79 -21.42 -10.99
C LYS A 318 -5.50 -20.04 -11.55
N VAL A 319 -6.51 -19.42 -12.16
CA VAL A 319 -6.40 -18.12 -12.82
C VAL A 319 -7.53 -17.22 -12.34
N ALA A 320 -7.19 -15.99 -11.96
CA ALA A 320 -8.20 -14.96 -11.75
C ALA A 320 -8.63 -14.41 -13.12
N LYS A 321 -9.89 -14.61 -13.45
CA LYS A 321 -10.57 -13.97 -14.55
C LYS A 321 -11.16 -12.67 -14.07
N ILE A 322 -10.62 -11.55 -14.53
CA ILE A 322 -11.03 -10.21 -14.13
C ILE A 322 -11.62 -9.51 -15.36
N GLN A 323 -12.92 -9.28 -15.36
CA GLN A 323 -13.60 -8.59 -16.46
C GLN A 323 -13.62 -7.10 -16.20
N LEU A 324 -13.10 -6.33 -17.15
CA LEU A 324 -12.95 -4.88 -17.11
C LEU A 324 -13.80 -4.26 -18.23
N GLN A 325 -14.42 -3.12 -17.94
CA GLN A 325 -15.34 -2.46 -18.88
C GLN A 325 -14.78 -1.19 -19.50
N ASN A 326 -13.66 -0.69 -18.97
CA ASN A 326 -13.07 0.59 -19.37
C ASN A 326 -11.55 0.47 -19.54
N GLY A 327 -10.94 1.52 -20.10
CA GLY A 327 -9.49 1.67 -20.15
C GLY A 327 -8.77 0.82 -21.19
N MET A 328 -9.46 0.02 -21.98
CA MET A 328 -8.88 -0.83 -23.01
C MET A 328 -7.96 -0.07 -23.97
N PRO A 329 -8.30 1.16 -24.46
CA PRO A 329 -7.43 1.87 -25.39
C PRO A 329 -6.05 2.22 -24.84
N ARG A 330 -5.91 2.42 -23.52
CA ARG A 330 -4.62 2.70 -22.85
C ARG A 330 -3.64 1.54 -22.94
N TYR A 331 -4.18 0.33 -22.95
CA TYR A 331 -3.41 -0.92 -22.93
C TYR A 331 -3.51 -1.69 -24.23
N ALA A 332 -4.07 -1.08 -25.28
CA ALA A 332 -4.37 -1.74 -26.55
C ALA A 332 -3.16 -2.44 -27.19
N SER A 333 -1.97 -1.88 -27.02
CA SER A 333 -0.73 -2.42 -27.58
C SER A 333 0.01 -3.41 -26.68
N ASP A 334 -0.47 -3.61 -25.44
CA ASP A 334 0.16 -4.49 -24.47
C ASP A 334 -0.65 -5.77 -24.27
N ARG A 335 0.01 -6.92 -24.37
CA ARG A 335 -0.62 -8.22 -24.14
C ARG A 335 -0.51 -8.64 -22.69
N PHE A 336 0.65 -8.43 -22.09
CA PHE A 336 0.90 -8.70 -20.69
C PHE A 336 0.92 -7.38 -19.91
N LEU A 337 0.21 -7.34 -18.81
CA LEU A 337 0.07 -6.17 -17.95
C LEU A 337 0.43 -6.52 -16.53
N GLU A 338 1.36 -5.79 -15.98
CA GLU A 338 1.70 -5.89 -14.58
C GLU A 338 0.69 -5.11 -13.75
N VAL A 339 0.04 -5.79 -12.80
CA VAL A 339 -1.04 -5.25 -12.00
C VAL A 339 -0.90 -5.59 -10.53
N GLU A 340 -1.26 -4.65 -9.69
CA GLU A 340 -1.42 -4.84 -8.25
C GLU A 340 -2.88 -5.22 -7.97
N LEU A 341 -3.11 -6.39 -7.39
CA LEU A 341 -4.42 -6.84 -6.95
C LEU A 341 -4.72 -6.29 -5.56
N VAL A 342 -5.63 -5.33 -5.45
CA VAL A 342 -5.95 -4.67 -4.19
C VAL A 342 -6.86 -5.57 -3.35
N ILE A 343 -6.24 -6.41 -2.54
CA ILE A 343 -6.92 -7.36 -1.65
C ILE A 343 -7.20 -6.71 -0.30
N ASN A 344 -6.22 -5.98 0.22
CA ASN A 344 -6.31 -5.31 1.51
C ASN A 344 -6.74 -3.86 1.31
N THR A 345 -7.98 -3.57 1.70
CA THR A 345 -8.56 -2.22 1.61
C THR A 345 -8.42 -1.43 2.90
N GLN A 346 -8.16 -2.13 4.02
CA GLN A 346 -7.98 -1.47 5.30
C GLN A 346 -6.57 -0.89 5.40
N SER A 347 -6.51 0.41 5.57
CA SER A 347 -5.29 1.16 5.84
C SER A 347 -5.45 1.88 7.17
N GLY A 348 -4.40 1.89 7.97
CA GLY A 348 -4.36 2.53 9.27
C GLY A 348 -2.92 2.70 9.73
N LEU A 349 -2.72 2.91 11.02
CA LEU A 349 -1.40 2.93 11.60
C LEU A 349 -0.90 1.50 11.74
N LYS A 350 0.25 1.20 11.13
CA LYS A 350 0.89 -0.11 11.18
C LYS A 350 1.87 -0.15 12.33
N ILE A 351 1.69 -1.12 13.23
CA ILE A 351 2.55 -1.33 14.40
C ILE A 351 2.90 -2.82 14.55
N PRO A 352 4.05 -3.16 15.14
CA PRO A 352 4.40 -4.54 15.46
C PRO A 352 3.45 -5.12 16.51
N LEU A 353 3.07 -6.38 16.36
CA LEU A 353 2.21 -7.05 17.35
C LEU A 353 2.92 -7.19 18.72
N SER A 354 4.25 -7.27 18.74
CA SER A 354 5.05 -7.30 19.97
C SER A 354 4.94 -6.03 20.83
N SER A 355 4.56 -4.90 20.23
CA SER A 355 4.38 -3.63 20.94
C SER A 355 3.05 -3.53 21.67
N VAL A 356 2.09 -4.41 21.36
CA VAL A 356 0.75 -4.37 21.96
C VAL A 356 0.79 -4.89 23.38
N VAL A 357 0.21 -4.12 24.29
CA VAL A 357 0.04 -4.42 25.71
C VAL A 357 -1.42 -4.24 26.12
N GLU A 358 -1.79 -4.86 27.22
CA GLU A 358 -3.08 -4.71 27.88
C GLU A 358 -2.86 -4.02 29.22
N LYS A 359 -3.72 -3.04 29.54
CA LYS A 359 -3.67 -2.30 30.78
C LYS A 359 -5.07 -2.20 31.37
N GLU A 360 -5.18 -2.39 32.68
CA GLU A 360 -6.42 -2.29 33.43
C GLU A 360 -6.83 -0.83 33.66
N PHE A 361 -8.11 -0.54 33.50
CA PHE A 361 -8.74 0.74 33.75
C PHE A 361 -9.99 0.57 34.60
N TYR A 362 -10.27 1.53 35.49
CA TYR A 362 -11.56 1.60 36.15
C TYR A 362 -12.64 1.98 35.15
N VAL A 363 -13.76 1.26 35.21
CA VAL A 363 -14.94 1.49 34.37
C VAL A 363 -15.98 2.20 35.18
N ILE A 364 -16.11 3.50 34.98
CA ILE A 364 -16.99 4.38 35.75
C ILE A 364 -18.18 4.77 34.86
N PRO A 365 -19.45 4.66 35.38
CA PRO A 365 -20.60 5.09 34.61
C PRO A 365 -20.50 6.57 34.23
N ARG A 366 -20.80 6.88 32.98
CA ARG A 366 -20.69 8.24 32.43
C ARG A 366 -21.61 9.24 33.12
N ASP A 367 -22.69 8.79 33.72
CA ASP A 367 -23.62 9.59 34.54
C ASP A 367 -22.92 10.33 35.70
N PHE A 368 -21.79 9.80 36.18
CA PHE A 368 -21.00 10.39 37.26
C PHE A 368 -19.97 11.39 36.78
N LEU A 369 -19.84 11.58 35.45
CA LEU A 369 -18.97 12.57 34.87
C LEU A 369 -19.54 13.97 35.17
N ALA A 370 -18.73 14.78 35.81
CA ALA A 370 -19.09 16.13 36.23
C ALA A 370 -18.21 17.15 35.49
N GLN A 371 -18.72 18.37 35.35
CA GLN A 371 -17.94 19.48 34.78
C GLN A 371 -17.34 20.30 35.92
N GLY A 372 -16.06 20.64 35.81
CA GLY A 372 -15.36 21.44 36.82
C GLY A 372 -15.95 22.83 36.99
N ASN A 373 -15.71 23.44 38.17
CA ASN A 373 -16.17 24.76 38.56
C ASN A 373 -15.57 25.82 37.69
N ASN A 374 -15.82 26.31 36.70
CA ASN A 374 -15.35 27.32 35.76
C ASN A 374 -15.38 26.87 34.29
N GLY A 375 -16.01 25.70 33.97
CA GLY A 375 -16.05 25.17 32.61
C GLY A 375 -14.71 24.57 32.15
N GLU A 376 -13.77 24.39 33.05
CA GLU A 376 -12.48 23.77 32.80
C GLU A 376 -12.53 22.29 33.22
N GLY A 377 -12.32 21.37 32.25
CA GLY A 377 -12.14 19.94 32.46
C GLY A 377 -13.40 19.14 32.78
N LYS A 378 -13.36 17.85 32.42
CA LYS A 378 -14.31 16.83 32.81
C LYS A 378 -13.67 15.95 33.88
N GLY A 379 -14.40 15.66 34.95
CA GLY A 379 -13.88 14.88 36.06
C GLY A 379 -14.98 14.19 36.87
N PHE A 380 -14.62 13.73 38.05
CA PHE A 380 -15.53 13.05 38.97
C PHE A 380 -15.48 13.68 40.34
N ILE A 381 -16.60 13.67 41.05
CA ILE A 381 -16.73 14.18 42.43
C ILE A 381 -16.54 13.00 43.37
N ARG A 382 -15.37 12.96 44.05
CA ARG A 382 -15.04 11.94 45.06
C ARG A 382 -15.46 12.39 46.46
N GLU A 383 -16.07 11.49 47.17
CA GLU A 383 -16.40 11.70 48.60
C GLU A 383 -15.19 11.30 49.46
N VAL A 384 -14.73 12.22 50.28
CA VAL A 384 -13.58 12.00 51.21
C VAL A 384 -14.09 12.01 52.62
N ASP A 385 -13.85 10.94 53.36
CA ASP A 385 -14.19 10.86 54.79
C ASP A 385 -13.43 11.88 55.59
N SER A 386 -14.14 12.86 56.13
CA SER A 386 -13.56 13.81 57.05
C SER A 386 -13.63 13.29 58.48
N LYS A 387 -12.57 13.41 59.25
CA LYS A 387 -12.51 13.05 60.69
C LYS A 387 -13.56 13.74 61.56
N ASN A 388 -14.33 14.68 60.99
CA ASN A 388 -15.35 15.48 61.70
C ASN A 388 -16.80 15.20 61.27
N LYS A 389 -17.16 14.02 60.77
CA LYS A 389 -18.55 13.63 60.41
C LYS A 389 -19.27 14.43 59.33
N SER A 390 -18.57 15.32 58.62
CA SER A 390 -19.11 15.93 57.39
C SER A 390 -18.32 15.38 56.21
N SER A 391 -19.06 14.75 55.29
CA SER A 391 -18.45 14.30 53.99
C SER A 391 -17.98 15.54 53.22
N VAL A 392 -16.71 15.59 52.90
CA VAL A 392 -16.12 16.60 52.06
C VAL A 392 -16.00 16.00 50.65
N THR A 393 -16.46 16.72 49.65
CA THR A 393 -16.32 16.27 48.24
C THR A 393 -15.11 16.93 47.61
N GLU A 394 -14.32 16.17 46.87
CA GLU A 394 -13.19 16.62 46.07
C GLU A 394 -13.48 16.38 44.60
N PHE A 395 -13.16 17.38 43.74
CA PHE A 395 -13.23 17.20 42.30
C PHE A 395 -11.89 16.64 41.79
N VAL A 396 -11.94 15.46 41.16
CA VAL A 396 -10.79 14.76 40.57
C VAL A 396 -10.92 14.83 39.07
N GLU A 397 -9.90 15.32 38.38
CA GLU A 397 -9.81 15.42 36.92
C GLU A 397 -8.81 14.37 36.39
N PRO A 398 -9.23 13.12 36.20
CA PRO A 398 -8.36 12.07 35.68
C PRO A 398 -8.29 12.12 34.17
N VAL A 399 -7.27 11.49 33.62
CA VAL A 399 -7.22 11.20 32.19
C VAL A 399 -8.28 10.15 31.83
N ILE A 400 -9.21 10.49 30.95
CA ILE A 400 -10.23 9.58 30.44
C ILE A 400 -9.72 9.04 29.10
N TYR A 401 -9.29 7.79 29.09
CA TYR A 401 -8.69 7.16 27.90
C TYR A 401 -9.72 6.78 26.84
N LYS A 402 -10.93 6.41 27.27
CA LYS A 402 -12.00 5.99 26.37
C LYS A 402 -13.37 6.33 26.97
N GLU A 403 -14.28 6.82 26.16
CA GLU A 403 -15.69 6.97 26.50
C GLU A 403 -16.51 6.12 25.55
N VAL A 404 -17.43 5.32 26.09
CA VAL A 404 -18.36 4.51 25.30
C VAL A 404 -19.80 4.81 25.69
N ASN A 405 -20.72 4.75 24.71
CA ASN A 405 -22.14 4.90 24.97
C ASN A 405 -22.76 3.59 25.54
N GLY A 406 -24.02 3.61 25.89
CA GLY A 406 -24.74 2.44 26.44
C GLY A 406 -24.81 1.23 25.49
N LYS A 407 -24.43 1.41 24.19
CA LYS A 407 -24.31 0.32 23.20
C LYS A 407 -22.87 -0.16 23.04
N GLY A 408 -21.91 0.35 23.82
CA GLY A 408 -20.50 0.01 23.73
C GLY A 408 -19.76 0.66 22.58
N LYS A 409 -20.37 1.60 21.85
CA LYS A 409 -19.72 2.34 20.77
C LYS A 409 -18.93 3.52 21.35
N GLU A 410 -17.71 3.71 20.91
CA GLU A 410 -16.87 4.84 21.29
C GLU A 410 -17.51 6.16 20.87
N ILE A 411 -17.51 7.13 21.78
CA ILE A 411 -18.13 8.44 21.60
C ILE A 411 -17.07 9.37 21.03
N GLY A 412 -17.34 9.87 19.83
CA GLY A 412 -16.51 10.88 19.19
C GLY A 412 -16.86 12.31 19.67
N TRP A 413 -16.05 13.26 19.28
CA TRP A 413 -16.32 14.70 19.45
C TRP A 413 -17.69 15.04 18.84
N GLY A 414 -18.64 15.50 19.68
CA GLY A 414 -19.95 15.97 19.24
C GLY A 414 -21.15 15.14 19.74
N ASP A 415 -20.97 13.95 20.29
CA ASP A 415 -22.04 13.11 20.85
C ASP A 415 -22.25 13.37 22.36
N GLU A 416 -22.20 14.63 22.77
CA GLU A 416 -22.18 15.05 24.18
C GLU A 416 -23.51 14.80 24.94
N ASN A 417 -24.60 14.56 24.24
CA ASN A 417 -25.93 14.44 24.82
C ASN A 417 -26.32 13.05 25.35
N ASP A 418 -25.52 12.01 25.04
CA ASP A 418 -25.78 10.66 25.53
C ASP A 418 -24.99 10.43 26.83
N THR A 419 -25.64 10.56 27.97
CA THR A 419 -25.05 10.31 29.29
C THR A 419 -24.98 8.83 29.66
N SER A 420 -25.54 7.95 28.83
CA SER A 420 -25.48 6.50 29.05
C SER A 420 -24.09 5.97 28.62
N GLY A 421 -23.58 4.99 29.36
CA GLY A 421 -22.31 4.34 29.04
C GLY A 421 -21.27 4.45 30.12
N TYR A 422 -20.00 4.32 29.73
CA TYR A 422 -18.88 4.22 30.66
C TYR A 422 -17.68 5.05 30.22
N CYS A 423 -16.91 5.53 31.21
CA CYS A 423 -15.61 6.14 31.07
C CYS A 423 -14.54 5.17 31.56
N TYR A 424 -13.45 5.04 30.81
CA TYR A 424 -12.28 4.26 31.19
C TYR A 424 -11.22 5.20 31.72
N VAL A 425 -10.89 5.04 33.00
CA VAL A 425 -10.03 5.93 33.76
C VAL A 425 -8.86 5.12 34.32
N ASP A 426 -7.66 5.71 34.29
CA ASP A 426 -6.45 5.07 34.83
C ASP A 426 -6.64 4.66 36.30
N THR A 427 -6.17 3.45 36.64
CA THR A 427 -6.26 2.92 38.01
C THR A 427 -5.47 3.74 39.03
N SER A 428 -4.51 4.56 38.59
CA SER A 428 -3.78 5.48 39.46
C SER A 428 -4.59 6.67 39.96
N ALA A 429 -5.73 6.99 39.29
CA ALA A 429 -6.56 8.14 39.61
C ALA A 429 -7.45 7.93 40.85
N PHE A 430 -7.83 6.71 41.14
CA PHE A 430 -8.71 6.33 42.23
C PHE A 430 -8.18 5.08 42.96
N GLN A 431 -8.70 4.87 44.19
CA GLN A 431 -8.47 3.62 44.91
C GLN A 431 -9.74 2.75 44.83
N GLU A 432 -9.54 1.44 44.88
CA GLU A 432 -10.69 0.52 45.01
C GLU A 432 -11.45 0.83 46.29
N GLY A 433 -12.77 1.04 46.16
CA GLY A 433 -13.63 1.45 47.25
C GLY A 433 -13.90 2.95 47.34
N ASP A 434 -13.21 3.80 46.56
CA ASP A 434 -13.55 5.23 46.50
C ASP A 434 -15.02 5.42 46.11
N VAL A 435 -15.70 6.35 46.75
CA VAL A 435 -17.09 6.67 46.49
C VAL A 435 -17.20 7.94 45.65
N LEU A 436 -17.78 7.80 44.48
CA LEU A 436 -18.04 8.92 43.57
C LEU A 436 -19.48 9.37 43.73
N LYS A 437 -19.72 10.66 43.69
CA LYS A 437 -21.04 11.27 43.78
C LYS A 437 -21.46 11.88 42.46
N LYS A 438 -22.69 11.62 42.03
CA LYS A 438 -23.23 12.23 40.84
C LYS A 438 -23.53 13.71 41.09
N GLN A 439 -23.16 14.56 40.14
CA GLN A 439 -23.41 16.03 40.24
C GLN A 439 -24.92 16.28 40.40
N ASP A 440 -25.25 17.17 41.33
CA ASP A 440 -26.63 17.57 41.64
C ASP A 440 -27.58 16.40 42.01
N SER A 441 -27.05 15.29 42.49
CA SER A 441 -27.79 14.10 42.92
C SER A 441 -27.24 13.54 44.22
N SER A 442 -28.03 12.68 44.88
CA SER A 442 -27.59 11.87 46.04
C SER A 442 -27.09 10.49 45.63
N GLU A 443 -27.05 10.16 44.34
CA GLU A 443 -26.59 8.90 43.83
C GLU A 443 -25.07 8.79 43.98
N THR A 444 -24.61 7.61 44.41
CA THR A 444 -23.20 7.29 44.59
C THR A 444 -22.84 6.04 43.82
N TYR A 445 -21.55 6.00 43.37
CA TYR A 445 -20.95 4.84 42.72
C TYR A 445 -19.65 4.49 43.44
N THR A 446 -19.44 3.22 43.75
CA THR A 446 -18.20 2.74 44.38
C THR A 446 -17.28 2.23 43.28
N VAL A 447 -16.09 2.81 43.22
CA VAL A 447 -15.05 2.43 42.24
C VAL A 447 -14.53 1.03 42.57
N GLY A 448 -14.43 0.16 41.58
CA GLY A 448 -13.92 -1.21 41.76
C GLY A 448 -14.04 -2.09 40.52
N LYS A 449 -14.93 -1.75 39.58
CA LYS A 449 -15.00 -2.50 38.32
C LYS A 449 -13.85 -2.10 37.40
N THR A 450 -13.06 -3.08 36.96
CA THR A 450 -11.97 -2.89 35.99
C THR A 450 -12.23 -3.64 34.68
N GLU A 451 -11.70 -3.10 33.58
CA GLU A 451 -11.62 -3.76 32.28
C GLU A 451 -10.29 -3.41 31.64
N GLU A 452 -9.77 -4.34 30.81
CA GLU A 452 -8.52 -4.15 30.09
C GLU A 452 -8.74 -3.42 28.77
N LEU A 453 -7.88 -2.45 28.46
CA LEU A 453 -7.78 -1.81 27.15
C LEU A 453 -6.47 -2.19 26.50
N GLN A 454 -6.53 -2.44 25.19
CA GLN A 454 -5.33 -2.65 24.38
C GLN A 454 -4.67 -1.32 24.05
N GLY A 455 -3.36 -1.30 24.11
CA GLY A 455 -2.55 -0.12 23.84
C GLY A 455 -1.12 -0.47 23.52
N VAL A 456 -0.32 0.57 23.39
CA VAL A 456 1.14 0.50 23.24
C VAL A 456 1.80 1.55 24.11
N TYR A 457 3.07 1.38 24.42
CA TYR A 457 3.86 2.44 25.07
C TYR A 457 4.47 3.36 24.02
N GLY A 458 3.98 4.59 23.92
CA GLY A 458 4.56 5.67 23.14
C GLY A 458 5.73 6.31 23.86
N MET A 459 6.76 6.67 23.11
CA MET A 459 7.92 7.39 23.63
C MET A 459 7.62 8.90 23.65
N ASN A 460 7.41 9.47 24.83
CA ASN A 460 7.15 10.89 24.98
C ASN A 460 8.19 11.52 25.94
N LYS A 461 9.00 12.43 25.42
CA LYS A 461 10.06 13.14 26.18
C LYS A 461 10.96 12.21 27.01
N GLY A 462 11.20 10.98 26.52
CA GLY A 462 12.04 10.00 27.19
C GLY A 462 11.31 9.13 28.22
N TYR A 463 9.98 9.18 28.29
CA TYR A 463 9.15 8.33 29.14
C TYR A 463 8.25 7.42 28.31
N ALA A 464 7.95 6.24 28.85
CA ALA A 464 6.93 5.34 28.31
C ALA A 464 5.53 5.83 28.72
N VAL A 465 4.68 6.17 27.76
CA VAL A 465 3.31 6.64 28.00
C VAL A 465 2.34 5.71 27.29
N PHE A 466 1.35 5.19 28.02
CA PHE A 466 0.33 4.33 27.42
C PHE A 466 -0.49 5.10 26.36
N ARG A 467 -0.67 4.50 25.20
CA ARG A 467 -1.47 4.98 24.09
C ARG A 467 -2.49 3.93 23.72
N GLN A 468 -3.78 4.25 23.86
CA GLN A 468 -4.87 3.34 23.54
C GLN A 468 -4.92 3.09 22.02
N ILE A 469 -5.22 1.86 21.63
CA ILE A 469 -5.36 1.46 20.23
C ILE A 469 -6.66 0.69 20.00
N ASN A 470 -7.18 0.82 18.77
CA ASN A 470 -8.27 -0.03 18.28
C ASN A 470 -7.72 -0.81 17.08
N ILE A 471 -7.58 -2.12 17.22
CA ILE A 471 -7.07 -3.00 16.18
C ILE A 471 -8.15 -3.20 15.12
N LEU A 472 -7.83 -2.88 13.86
CA LEU A 472 -8.68 -3.05 12.69
C LEU A 472 -8.42 -4.38 11.99
N ASP A 473 -7.14 -4.78 11.93
CA ASP A 473 -6.68 -6.00 11.28
C ASP A 473 -5.31 -6.40 11.83
N GLN A 474 -4.98 -7.70 11.82
CA GLN A 474 -3.69 -8.18 12.32
C GLN A 474 -3.23 -9.47 11.62
N ASN A 475 -1.92 -9.69 11.63
CA ASN A 475 -1.27 -10.95 11.27
C ASN A 475 -0.30 -11.38 12.38
N GLU A 476 0.58 -12.34 12.10
CA GLU A 476 1.53 -12.87 13.08
C GLU A 476 2.61 -11.86 13.53
N GLU A 477 2.88 -10.81 12.74
CA GLU A 477 3.96 -9.85 12.98
C GLU A 477 3.47 -8.44 13.27
N TYR A 478 2.40 -8.00 12.60
CA TYR A 478 1.90 -6.62 12.63
C TYR A 478 0.41 -6.55 12.83
N CYS A 479 -0.05 -5.43 13.37
CA CYS A 479 -1.46 -5.05 13.34
C CYS A 479 -1.63 -3.64 12.74
N ILE A 480 -2.84 -3.42 12.22
CA ILE A 480 -3.31 -2.11 11.73
C ILE A 480 -4.28 -1.58 12.75
N VAL A 481 -4.02 -0.37 13.23
CA VAL A 481 -4.87 0.29 14.22
C VAL A 481 -5.51 1.55 13.65
N SER A 482 -6.64 1.92 14.21
CA SER A 482 -7.38 3.11 13.79
C SER A 482 -6.59 4.39 14.03
N GLN A 483 -6.80 5.38 13.18
CA GLN A 483 -6.30 6.74 13.36
C GLN A 483 -7.35 7.59 14.09
N GLY A 484 -6.88 8.60 14.84
CA GLY A 484 -7.77 9.60 15.44
C GLY A 484 -8.50 9.15 16.69
N THR A 485 -8.06 8.07 17.35
CA THR A 485 -8.55 7.68 18.68
C THR A 485 -8.09 8.70 19.73
N SER A 486 -8.95 8.99 20.71
CA SER A 486 -8.57 9.81 21.87
C SER A 486 -7.40 9.15 22.59
N TYR A 487 -6.39 9.93 22.96
CA TYR A 487 -5.14 9.42 23.56
C TYR A 487 -4.45 8.28 22.76
N GLY A 488 -4.79 8.15 21.47
CA GLY A 488 -4.25 7.15 20.57
C GLY A 488 -2.93 7.54 19.93
N LEU A 489 -2.56 6.75 18.91
CA LEU A 489 -1.35 6.97 18.12
C LEU A 489 -1.57 7.92 16.95
N GLN A 490 -0.50 8.57 16.56
CA GLN A 490 -0.41 9.33 15.31
C GLN A 490 0.65 8.75 14.38
N ALA A 491 0.57 9.10 13.10
CA ALA A 491 1.61 8.75 12.16
C ALA A 491 2.94 9.38 12.58
N PHE A 492 4.01 8.59 12.46
CA PHE A 492 5.39 8.94 12.84
C PHE A 492 5.67 9.01 14.34
N ASP A 493 4.72 8.69 15.21
CA ASP A 493 5.01 8.46 16.62
C ASP A 493 6.03 7.34 16.79
N TYR A 494 6.85 7.45 17.84
CA TYR A 494 7.75 6.38 18.25
C TYR A 494 7.11 5.58 19.37
N ILE A 495 7.08 4.28 19.22
CA ILE A 495 6.57 3.34 20.22
C ILE A 495 7.65 2.35 20.62
N VAL A 496 7.51 1.74 21.77
CA VAL A 496 8.37 0.65 22.23
C VAL A 496 8.08 -0.60 21.40
N LEU A 497 9.12 -1.21 20.81
CA LEU A 497 9.00 -2.37 19.94
C LEU A 497 8.51 -3.63 20.69
N ASP A 498 8.98 -3.84 21.92
CA ASP A 498 8.51 -4.89 22.82
C ASP A 498 7.84 -4.25 24.04
N GLY A 499 6.51 -4.15 23.98
CA GLY A 499 5.72 -3.52 25.01
C GLY A 499 5.85 -4.15 26.40
N LYS A 500 6.23 -5.43 26.48
CA LYS A 500 6.43 -6.14 27.75
C LYS A 500 7.75 -5.82 28.44
N SER A 501 8.69 -5.20 27.73
CA SER A 501 10.02 -4.87 28.23
C SER A 501 10.06 -3.62 29.11
N VAL A 502 8.99 -2.81 29.12
CA VAL A 502 8.92 -1.53 29.84
C VAL A 502 7.64 -1.43 30.65
N LYS A 503 7.68 -0.54 31.64
CA LYS A 503 6.51 -0.14 32.42
C LYS A 503 6.14 1.31 32.11
N GLU A 504 4.90 1.68 32.37
CA GLU A 504 4.46 3.06 32.23
C GLU A 504 5.29 3.99 33.13
N GLU A 505 5.53 5.21 32.66
CA GLU A 505 6.38 6.22 33.30
C GLU A 505 7.86 5.83 33.46
N GLU A 506 8.28 4.68 32.93
CA GLU A 506 9.68 4.29 32.92
C GLU A 506 10.50 5.21 32.01
N ILE A 507 11.68 5.59 32.48
CA ILE A 507 12.63 6.39 31.69
C ILE A 507 13.26 5.48 30.62
N LEU A 508 13.09 5.87 29.39
CA LEU A 508 13.61 5.14 28.22
C LEU A 508 14.99 5.72 27.82
N TYR A 509 15.98 4.85 27.73
CA TYR A 509 17.37 5.22 27.36
C TYR A 509 17.72 4.70 25.95
#